data_d7dd82597f4ef5c93f7fe2e77ce25034
#
_entry.id   d7dd82597f4ef5c93f7fe2e77ce25034
#
_cell.length_a   1.000
_cell.length_b   1.000
_cell.length_c   1.000
_cell.angle_alpha   90.00
_cell.angle_beta   90.00
_cell.angle_gamma   90.00
#
_symmetry.space_group_name_H-M   'P 1'
#
loop_
_entity.id
_entity.type
_entity.pdbx_description
1 polymer ?
#
loop_
_entity_poly.entity_id
_entity_poly.type
_entity_poly.pdbx_seq_one_letter_code
_entity_poly.pdbx_strand_id
1 'polypeptide(L)'
;MLPYWPDASGAPQNTIIGGASLWVLKGHSPEEYKGVAAFFNYLSKPEIQADWHEFTGYLPITTGAYSLKKKQGFYEENPQMETALKQMTLNKPTRNSRGLRFGNFVQMRSIMYDTLEAIFSGKKTAKQGLDDAVVAGNRLLRKFEKANK
;
A
#
# COMPACT_ATOMS: atom_id res chain seq x y z
N MET A 1 -9.56 0.64 13.00
CA MET A 1 -8.23 1.21 12.63
C MET A 1 -7.15 0.18 12.92
N LEU A 2 -6.07 0.21 12.16
CA LEU A 2 -4.86 -0.56 12.48
C LEU A 2 -4.21 0.02 13.75
N PRO A 3 -3.57 -0.82 14.58
CA PRO A 3 -2.88 -0.36 15.77
C PRO A 3 -1.67 0.51 15.40
N TYR A 4 -1.31 1.39 16.31
CA TYR A 4 -0.12 2.23 16.22
C TYR A 4 0.57 2.27 17.59
N TRP A 5 1.84 2.66 17.60
CA TRP A 5 2.58 2.80 18.85
C TRP A 5 2.22 4.14 19.52
N PRO A 6 1.50 4.15 20.65
CA PRO A 6 0.96 5.39 21.21
C PRO A 6 2.03 6.35 21.71
N ASP A 7 3.17 5.84 22.16
CA ASP A 7 4.27 6.64 22.70
C ASP A 7 5.24 7.15 21.62
N ALA A 8 5.00 6.81 20.35
CA ALA A 8 5.82 7.32 19.26
C ALA A 8 5.53 8.80 19.00
N SER A 9 6.57 9.58 18.79
CA SER A 9 6.42 10.99 18.40
C SER A 9 5.56 11.12 17.15
N GLY A 10 4.55 11.99 17.20
CA GLY A 10 3.60 12.20 16.11
C GLY A 10 2.56 11.08 15.96
N ALA A 11 2.31 10.27 16.97
CA ALA A 11 1.21 9.31 16.98
C ALA A 11 -0.15 10.03 17.13
N PRO A 12 -1.24 9.48 16.51
CA PRO A 12 -1.24 8.36 15.58
C PRO A 12 -0.61 8.69 14.23
N GLN A 13 0.03 7.72 13.62
CA GLN A 13 0.66 7.86 12.29
C GLN A 13 -0.30 7.47 11.18
N ASN A 14 -0.09 8.04 9.98
CA ASN A 14 -0.79 7.58 8.79
C ASN A 14 -0.40 6.14 8.48
N THR A 15 -1.39 5.33 8.08
CA THR A 15 -1.09 4.00 7.53
C THR A 15 -0.48 4.10 6.15
N ILE A 16 0.28 3.06 5.79
CA ILE A 16 0.84 2.89 4.45
C ILE A 16 -0.21 2.22 3.57
N ILE A 17 -0.39 2.72 2.35
CA ILE A 17 -1.24 2.06 1.36
C ILE A 17 -0.54 0.84 0.77
N GLY A 18 -1.29 -0.25 0.60
CA GLY A 18 -0.94 -1.35 -0.30
C GLY A 18 -1.79 -1.30 -1.56
N GLY A 19 -1.54 -2.19 -2.51
CA GLY A 19 -2.36 -2.32 -3.71
C GLY A 19 -1.53 -2.43 -4.98
N ALA A 20 -2.14 -2.05 -6.10
CA ALA A 20 -1.54 -2.11 -7.43
C ALA A 20 -1.69 -0.77 -8.15
N SER A 21 -0.90 -0.57 -9.19
CA SER A 21 -0.96 0.60 -10.06
C SER A 21 -0.83 0.19 -11.52
N LEU A 22 -1.43 0.99 -12.39
CA LEU A 22 -1.30 0.84 -13.83
C LEU A 22 -0.02 1.55 -14.30
N TRP A 23 0.69 0.92 -15.20
CA TRP A 23 1.94 1.43 -15.77
C TRP A 23 1.84 1.49 -17.28
N VAL A 24 2.37 2.56 -17.86
CA VAL A 24 2.45 2.74 -19.32
C VAL A 24 3.84 2.32 -19.78
N LEU A 25 3.91 1.34 -20.69
CA LEU A 25 5.16 0.91 -21.27
C LEU A 25 5.60 1.89 -22.36
N LYS A 26 6.92 1.97 -22.58
CA LYS A 26 7.51 2.76 -23.68
C LYS A 26 7.44 1.98 -25.00
N GLY A 27 7.57 2.70 -26.12
CA GLY A 27 7.72 2.10 -27.45
C GLY A 27 6.43 2.02 -28.27
N HIS A 28 5.38 2.69 -27.84
CA HIS A 28 4.11 2.78 -28.57
C HIS A 28 4.00 4.06 -29.40
N SER A 29 3.09 4.04 -30.37
CA SER A 29 2.81 5.20 -31.22
C SER A 29 2.11 6.32 -30.46
N PRO A 30 2.17 7.59 -30.93
CA PRO A 30 1.42 8.69 -30.35
C PRO A 30 -0.09 8.45 -30.26
N GLU A 31 -0.67 7.73 -31.22
CA GLU A 31 -2.08 7.35 -31.28
C GLU A 31 -2.43 6.38 -30.16
N GLU A 32 -1.60 5.36 -29.92
CA GLU A 32 -1.78 4.44 -28.82
C GLU A 32 -1.69 5.16 -27.46
N TYR A 33 -0.75 6.09 -27.29
CA TYR A 33 -0.68 6.90 -26.07
C TYR A 33 -1.88 7.80 -25.87
N LYS A 34 -2.52 8.32 -26.93
CA LYS A 34 -3.80 9.03 -26.81
C LYS A 34 -4.90 8.10 -26.27
N GLY A 35 -4.94 6.85 -26.76
CA GLY A 35 -5.85 5.84 -26.24
C GLY A 35 -5.63 5.56 -24.74
N VAL A 36 -4.36 5.38 -24.34
CA VAL A 36 -3.98 5.20 -22.91
C VAL A 36 -4.42 6.41 -22.08
N ALA A 37 -4.16 7.62 -22.56
CA ALA A 37 -4.57 8.85 -21.86
C ALA A 37 -6.08 8.96 -21.72
N ALA A 38 -6.85 8.62 -22.76
CA ALA A 38 -8.30 8.59 -22.72
C ALA A 38 -8.82 7.57 -21.69
N PHE A 39 -8.20 6.38 -21.63
CA PHE A 39 -8.52 5.36 -20.64
C PHE A 39 -8.25 5.84 -19.21
N PHE A 40 -7.09 6.44 -18.94
CA PHE A 40 -6.78 6.96 -17.61
C PHE A 40 -7.69 8.13 -17.23
N ASN A 41 -8.03 9.00 -18.18
CA ASN A 41 -8.99 10.07 -17.94
C ASN A 41 -10.38 9.52 -17.58
N TYR A 42 -10.81 8.45 -18.26
CA TYR A 42 -12.05 7.76 -17.92
C TYR A 42 -12.03 7.19 -16.51
N LEU A 43 -10.96 6.43 -16.16
CA LEU A 43 -10.80 5.85 -14.83
C LEU A 43 -10.67 6.91 -13.71
N SER A 44 -10.25 8.12 -14.05
CA SER A 44 -10.08 9.22 -13.09
C SER A 44 -11.36 10.01 -12.82
N LYS A 45 -12.46 9.72 -13.52
CA LYS A 45 -13.75 10.37 -13.27
C LYS A 45 -14.26 10.02 -11.87
N PRO A 46 -14.76 11.01 -11.10
CA PRO A 46 -15.24 10.76 -9.74
C PRO A 46 -16.31 9.65 -9.66
N GLU A 47 -17.20 9.59 -10.65
CA GLU A 47 -18.28 8.61 -10.70
C GLU A 47 -17.72 7.18 -10.86
N ILE A 48 -16.77 7.01 -11.80
CA ILE A 48 -16.15 5.71 -12.08
C ILE A 48 -15.35 5.22 -10.87
N GLN A 49 -14.63 6.11 -10.21
CA GLN A 49 -13.89 5.76 -9.00
C GLN A 49 -14.79 5.49 -7.80
N ALA A 50 -15.89 6.20 -7.68
CA ALA A 50 -16.89 5.97 -6.64
C ALA A 50 -17.54 4.59 -6.80
N ASP A 51 -17.92 4.23 -8.01
CA ASP A 51 -18.47 2.91 -8.32
C ASP A 51 -17.46 1.79 -8.11
N TRP A 52 -16.21 2.02 -8.53
CA TRP A 52 -15.12 1.08 -8.30
C TRP A 52 -14.84 0.84 -6.81
N HIS A 53 -14.84 1.90 -6.01
CA HIS A 53 -14.70 1.82 -4.56
C HIS A 53 -15.80 0.97 -3.92
N GLU A 54 -17.04 1.24 -4.26
CA GLU A 54 -18.19 0.51 -3.73
C GLU A 54 -18.16 -0.97 -4.13
N PHE A 55 -17.88 -1.25 -5.40
CA PHE A 55 -17.91 -2.61 -5.94
C PHE A 55 -16.75 -3.48 -5.43
N THR A 56 -15.54 -2.91 -5.31
CA THR A 56 -14.32 -3.68 -5.01
C THR A 56 -13.85 -3.58 -3.56
N GLY A 57 -14.27 -2.54 -2.83
CA GLY A 57 -13.70 -2.18 -1.54
C GLY A 57 -12.34 -1.48 -1.60
N TYR A 58 -11.76 -1.24 -2.80
CA TYR A 58 -10.56 -0.41 -2.95
C TYR A 58 -10.86 1.03 -2.56
N LEU A 59 -9.85 1.71 -2.01
CA LEU A 59 -10.02 3.11 -1.60
C LEU A 59 -10.17 4.04 -2.81
N PRO A 60 -11.02 5.08 -2.72
CA PRO A 60 -11.07 6.12 -3.75
C PRO A 60 -9.75 6.88 -3.76
N ILE A 61 -9.18 7.11 -4.94
CA ILE A 61 -7.88 7.79 -5.07
C ILE A 61 -8.01 9.30 -5.29
N THR A 62 -9.23 9.82 -5.41
CA THR A 62 -9.49 11.26 -5.54
C THR A 62 -10.47 11.74 -4.48
N THR A 63 -10.31 13.00 -4.09
CA THR A 63 -11.24 13.69 -3.19
C THR A 63 -12.63 13.83 -3.79
N GLY A 64 -12.74 13.91 -5.13
CA GLY A 64 -14.02 13.94 -5.84
C GLY A 64 -14.85 12.68 -5.64
N ALA A 65 -14.24 11.51 -5.80
CA ALA A 65 -14.90 10.23 -5.58
C ALA A 65 -15.34 10.05 -4.12
N TYR A 66 -14.47 10.39 -3.17
CA TYR A 66 -14.82 10.38 -1.74
C TYR A 66 -15.99 11.31 -1.42
N SER A 67 -15.96 12.55 -1.92
CA SER A 67 -17.02 13.52 -1.68
C SER A 67 -18.36 13.10 -2.30
N LEU A 68 -18.30 12.44 -3.46
CA LEU A 68 -19.49 11.89 -4.11
C LEU A 68 -20.13 10.80 -3.24
N LYS A 69 -19.35 9.81 -2.79
CA LYS A 69 -19.86 8.73 -1.92
C LYS A 69 -20.37 9.25 -0.57
N LYS A 70 -19.71 10.26 -0.01
CA LYS A 70 -20.18 10.92 1.21
C LYS A 70 -21.55 11.60 1.01
N LYS A 71 -21.73 12.31 -0.09
CA LYS A 71 -23.05 12.93 -0.43
C LYS A 71 -24.16 11.90 -0.68
N GLN A 72 -23.81 10.71 -1.13
CA GLN A 72 -24.74 9.62 -1.36
C GLN A 72 -25.14 8.85 -0.09
N GLY A 73 -24.57 9.19 1.08
CA GLY A 73 -24.83 8.48 2.34
C GLY A 73 -24.10 7.15 2.46
N PHE A 74 -23.21 6.81 1.53
CA PHE A 74 -22.56 5.50 1.51
C PHE A 74 -21.78 5.18 2.79
N TYR A 75 -21.11 6.17 3.38
CA TYR A 75 -20.32 5.98 4.60
C TYR A 75 -21.15 6.01 5.90
N GLU A 76 -22.36 6.55 5.87
CA GLU A 76 -23.32 6.43 6.97
C GLU A 76 -23.82 4.98 7.07
N GLU A 77 -24.09 4.34 5.93
CA GLU A 77 -24.51 2.93 5.85
C GLU A 77 -23.32 1.96 6.03
N ASN A 78 -22.11 2.37 5.64
CA ASN A 78 -20.91 1.55 5.65
C ASN A 78 -19.72 2.24 6.36
N PRO A 79 -19.80 2.53 7.67
CA PRO A 79 -18.80 3.34 8.38
C PRO A 79 -17.41 2.70 8.40
N GLN A 80 -17.30 1.36 8.30
CA GLN A 80 -16.04 0.63 8.21
C GLN A 80 -15.25 0.98 6.94
N MET A 81 -15.94 1.31 5.84
CA MET A 81 -15.31 1.63 4.56
C MET A 81 -14.57 2.98 4.59
N GLU A 82 -14.96 3.89 5.48
CA GLU A 82 -14.29 5.17 5.66
C GLU A 82 -13.06 5.09 6.59
N THR A 83 -13.00 4.05 7.44
CA THR A 83 -11.97 3.93 8.48
C THR A 83 -10.55 3.93 7.91
N ALA A 84 -10.30 3.16 6.85
CA ALA A 84 -8.98 3.08 6.23
C ALA A 84 -8.56 4.42 5.61
N LEU A 85 -9.49 5.11 4.96
CA LEU A 85 -9.24 6.43 4.38
C LEU A 85 -8.90 7.46 5.45
N LYS A 86 -9.68 7.49 6.54
CA LYS A 86 -9.42 8.37 7.70
C LYS A 86 -8.04 8.11 8.28
N GLN A 87 -7.66 6.85 8.46
CA GLN A 87 -6.36 6.50 9.03
C GLN A 87 -5.19 6.82 8.10
N MET A 88 -5.36 6.76 6.78
CA MET A 88 -4.33 7.17 5.81
C MET A 88 -4.13 8.69 5.76
N THR A 89 -5.12 9.46 6.13
CA THR A 89 -5.15 10.92 5.98
C THR A 89 -5.17 11.69 7.30
N LEU A 90 -4.82 11.03 8.42
CA LEU A 90 -4.80 11.65 9.76
C LEU A 90 -3.89 12.87 9.83
N ASN A 91 -2.72 12.78 9.21
CA ASN A 91 -1.69 13.81 9.24
C ASN A 91 -1.26 14.19 7.81
N LYS A 92 -0.62 15.33 7.68
CA LYS A 92 0.03 15.69 6.41
C LYS A 92 1.07 14.63 6.03
N PRO A 93 1.10 14.20 4.75
CA PRO A 93 2.09 13.23 4.30
C PRO A 93 3.52 13.71 4.55
N THR A 94 4.34 12.84 5.09
CA THR A 94 5.77 13.06 5.28
C THR A 94 6.57 12.16 4.35
N ARG A 95 7.90 12.33 4.33
CA ARG A 95 8.78 11.40 3.61
C ARG A 95 8.60 9.96 4.10
N ASN A 96 8.37 9.76 5.39
CA ASN A 96 8.25 8.44 6.00
C ASN A 96 6.86 7.80 5.80
N SER A 97 5.80 8.59 5.60
CA SER A 97 4.44 8.07 5.35
C SER A 97 4.22 7.53 3.94
N ARG A 98 5.23 7.59 3.05
CA ARG A 98 5.15 7.11 1.66
C ARG A 98 5.39 5.60 1.51
N GLY A 99 5.62 4.89 2.60
CA GLY A 99 5.90 3.47 2.62
C GLY A 99 7.38 3.11 2.73
N LEU A 100 7.64 1.83 2.88
CA LEU A 100 8.98 1.29 3.04
C LEU A 100 9.67 1.14 1.67
N ARG A 101 10.91 1.63 1.59
CA ARG A 101 11.71 1.58 0.35
C ARG A 101 13.12 1.12 0.67
N PHE A 102 13.46 -0.08 0.25
CA PHE A 102 14.83 -0.63 0.34
C PHE A 102 15.06 -1.70 -0.73
N GLY A 103 16.31 -2.07 -0.92
CA GLY A 103 16.70 -3.01 -1.96
C GLY A 103 16.14 -4.41 -1.76
N ASN A 104 15.78 -5.07 -2.87
CA ASN A 104 15.22 -6.43 -2.88
C ASN A 104 13.99 -6.59 -1.96
N PHE A 105 13.11 -5.58 -1.93
CA PHE A 105 11.95 -5.54 -1.04
C PHE A 105 11.03 -6.76 -1.18
N VAL A 106 10.79 -7.23 -2.41
CA VAL A 106 9.93 -8.39 -2.68
C VAL A 106 10.50 -9.65 -2.02
N GLN A 107 11.79 -9.89 -2.20
CA GLN A 107 12.48 -11.05 -1.61
C GLN A 107 12.54 -10.95 -0.08
N MET A 108 12.69 -9.73 0.46
CA MET A 108 12.62 -9.50 1.90
C MET A 108 11.24 -9.88 2.46
N ARG A 109 10.16 -9.52 1.76
CA ARG A 109 8.80 -9.92 2.15
C ARG A 109 8.64 -11.45 2.18
N SER A 110 9.19 -12.16 1.19
CA SER A 110 9.15 -13.63 1.18
C SER A 110 9.83 -14.21 2.42
N ILE A 111 11.03 -13.73 2.77
CA ILE A 111 11.72 -14.13 4.01
C ILE A 111 10.84 -13.93 5.24
N MET A 112 10.14 -12.80 5.33
CA MET A 112 9.26 -12.51 6.46
C MET A 112 8.03 -13.44 6.49
N TYR A 113 7.40 -13.72 5.34
CA TYR A 113 6.26 -14.63 5.27
C TYR A 113 6.65 -16.05 5.68
N ASP A 114 7.72 -16.59 5.12
CA ASP A 114 8.23 -17.94 5.45
C ASP A 114 8.60 -18.04 6.93
N THR A 115 9.18 -16.96 7.48
CA THR A 115 9.51 -16.88 8.92
C THR A 115 8.26 -16.92 9.79
N LEU A 116 7.25 -16.11 9.49
CA LEU A 116 6.00 -16.08 10.26
C LEU A 116 5.25 -17.40 10.15
N GLU A 117 5.22 -18.01 8.97
CA GLU A 117 4.63 -19.34 8.78
C GLU A 117 5.33 -20.39 9.65
N ALA A 118 6.67 -20.40 9.69
CA ALA A 118 7.43 -21.33 10.52
C ALA A 118 7.18 -21.10 12.03
N ILE A 119 6.98 -19.86 12.46
CA ILE A 119 6.65 -19.53 13.85
C ILE A 119 5.21 -19.97 14.17
N PHE A 120 4.24 -19.60 13.35
CA PHE A 120 2.83 -19.91 13.60
C PHE A 120 2.51 -21.40 13.50
N SER A 121 3.25 -22.14 12.66
CA SER A 121 3.15 -23.61 12.59
C SER A 121 3.90 -24.35 13.70
N GLY A 122 4.55 -23.64 14.63
CA GLY A 122 5.31 -24.23 15.75
C GLY A 122 6.65 -24.86 15.35
N LYS A 123 7.11 -24.70 14.10
CA LYS A 123 8.41 -25.22 13.63
C LYS A 123 9.60 -24.49 14.23
N LYS A 124 9.41 -23.22 14.61
CA LYS A 124 10.43 -22.38 15.27
C LYS A 124 9.79 -21.54 16.38
N THR A 125 10.57 -21.24 17.39
CA THR A 125 10.19 -20.18 18.34
C THR A 125 10.23 -18.81 17.63
N ALA A 126 9.47 -17.84 18.14
CA ALA A 126 9.48 -16.47 17.60
C ALA A 126 10.90 -15.90 17.54
N LYS A 127 11.69 -16.10 18.62
CA LYS A 127 13.08 -15.63 18.67
C LYS A 127 13.94 -16.25 17.58
N GLN A 128 13.92 -17.58 17.46
CA GLN A 128 14.71 -18.28 16.42
C GLN A 128 14.31 -17.84 15.01
N GLY A 129 13.01 -17.77 14.71
CA GLY A 129 12.53 -17.33 13.41
C GLY A 129 12.98 -15.89 13.06
N LEU A 130 12.85 -14.97 14.00
CA LEU A 130 13.23 -13.57 13.79
C LEU A 130 14.74 -13.40 13.67
N ASP A 131 15.55 -14.09 14.46
CA ASP A 131 17.02 -14.08 14.34
C ASP A 131 17.48 -14.59 12.96
N ASP A 132 16.88 -15.69 12.49
CA ASP A 132 17.14 -16.24 11.13
C ASP A 132 16.73 -15.26 10.04
N ALA A 133 15.60 -14.59 10.19
CA ALA A 133 15.12 -13.58 9.24
C ALA A 133 16.09 -12.37 9.16
N VAL A 134 16.63 -11.93 10.29
CA VAL A 134 17.65 -10.86 10.32
C VAL A 134 18.91 -11.29 9.56
N VAL A 135 19.39 -12.52 9.76
CA VAL A 135 20.57 -13.05 9.05
C VAL A 135 20.31 -13.12 7.54
N ALA A 136 19.18 -13.70 7.13
CA ALA A 136 18.81 -13.84 5.73
C ALA A 136 18.59 -12.46 5.07
N GLY A 137 17.89 -11.56 5.74
CA GLY A 137 17.63 -10.21 5.27
C GLY A 137 18.89 -9.38 5.08
N ASN A 138 19.82 -9.42 6.05
CA ASN A 138 21.11 -8.74 5.93
C ASN A 138 21.95 -9.28 4.78
N ARG A 139 21.94 -10.59 4.53
CA ARG A 139 22.63 -11.18 3.35
C ARG A 139 22.05 -10.62 2.05
N LEU A 140 20.73 -10.50 1.96
CA LEU A 140 20.03 -9.97 0.80
C LEU A 140 20.35 -8.49 0.55
N LEU A 141 20.36 -7.67 1.61
CA LEU A 141 20.68 -6.25 1.53
C LEU A 141 22.15 -6.02 1.12
N ARG A 142 23.08 -6.80 1.66
CA ARG A 142 24.49 -6.73 1.24
C ARG A 142 24.70 -7.13 -0.21
N LYS A 143 23.93 -8.11 -0.73
CA LYS A 143 23.94 -8.46 -2.15
C LYS A 143 23.46 -7.29 -3.01
N PHE A 144 22.38 -6.63 -2.60
CA PHE A 144 21.86 -5.45 -3.28
C PHE A 144 22.88 -4.31 -3.27
N GLU A 145 23.49 -4.01 -2.12
CA GLU A 145 24.51 -2.99 -1.99
C GLU A 145 25.68 -3.21 -2.94
N LYS A 146 26.21 -4.45 -2.99
CA LYS A 146 27.31 -4.78 -3.90
C LYS A 146 26.97 -4.64 -5.39
N ALA A 147 25.71 -4.90 -5.77
CA ALA A 147 25.25 -4.81 -7.15
C ALA A 147 24.95 -3.37 -7.60
N ASN A 148 24.87 -2.41 -6.66
CA ASN A 148 24.50 -1.01 -6.93
C ASN A 148 25.58 0.00 -6.51
N LYS A 149 26.77 -0.46 -6.22
CA LYS A 149 28.02 0.32 -6.11
C LYS A 149 28.71 0.35 -7.47
#